data_94e59517396fb248e54220a84292ae86
#
_entry.id   94e59517396fb248e54220a84292ae86
#
_cell.length_a   1.000
_cell.length_b   1.000
_cell.length_c   1.000
_cell.angle_alpha   90.00
_cell.angle_beta   90.00
_cell.angle_gamma   90.00
#
_symmetry.space_group_name_H-M   'P 1'
#
loop_
_entity.id
_entity.type
_entity.pdbx_description
1 polymer ?
#
loop_
_entity_poly.entity_id
_entity_poly.type
_entity_poly.pdbx_seq_one_letter_code
_entity_poly.pdbx_strand_id
1 'polypeptide(L)'
;MEFKKFGKRMAKIKVTIISLFLLLNFNLTNAYEISDLIKILIDKNENSSSFKYDDLIDDIDLENATNIYIPQIDYSYSLTNNSTSADTTSTINSNTNTISATMNLYNGGFSQLNLLATQTRNQAYDYLRTYQKELLIKELINGYNNLQGLVLKKANQKNNI
;
A
#
# COMPACT_ATOMS: atom_id res chain seq x y z
N MET A 1 -5.60 -30.70 -67.59
CA MET A 1 -6.84 -30.43 -66.81
C MET A 1 -6.58 -30.33 -65.30
N GLU A 2 -5.37 -30.61 -64.80
CA GLU A 2 -5.01 -30.65 -63.34
C GLU A 2 -4.64 -29.29 -62.74
N PHE A 3 -4.06 -28.36 -63.50
CA PHE A 3 -3.65 -27.05 -62.98
C PHE A 3 -4.81 -26.19 -62.42
N LYS A 4 -6.01 -26.28 -63.00
CA LYS A 4 -7.20 -25.56 -62.49
C LYS A 4 -7.71 -26.11 -61.15
N LYS A 5 -7.50 -27.40 -60.85
CA LYS A 5 -7.89 -28.00 -59.58
C LYS A 5 -6.96 -27.57 -58.43
N PHE A 6 -5.66 -27.41 -58.73
CA PHE A 6 -4.65 -26.95 -57.74
C PHE A 6 -4.89 -25.51 -57.30
N GLY A 7 -5.18 -24.62 -58.25
CA GLY A 7 -5.48 -23.19 -57.90
C GLY A 7 -6.73 -23.03 -57.03
N LYS A 8 -7.78 -23.83 -57.25
CA LYS A 8 -8.99 -23.79 -56.40
C LYS A 8 -8.75 -24.37 -55.01
N ARG A 9 -7.87 -25.35 -54.83
CA ARG A 9 -7.49 -25.85 -53.49
C ARG A 9 -6.66 -24.84 -52.71
N MET A 10 -5.70 -24.17 -53.34
CA MET A 10 -4.87 -23.13 -52.72
C MET A 10 -5.71 -21.89 -52.34
N ALA A 11 -6.69 -21.51 -53.15
CA ALA A 11 -7.60 -20.41 -52.80
C ALA A 11 -8.47 -20.75 -51.59
N LYS A 12 -8.99 -21.98 -51.50
CA LYS A 12 -9.76 -22.43 -50.32
C LYS A 12 -8.93 -22.44 -49.04
N ILE A 13 -7.67 -22.92 -49.11
CA ILE A 13 -6.75 -22.94 -47.96
C ILE A 13 -6.44 -21.50 -47.48
N LYS A 14 -6.19 -20.56 -48.39
CA LYS A 14 -5.96 -19.15 -48.04
C LYS A 14 -7.18 -18.52 -47.37
N VAL A 15 -8.38 -18.77 -47.87
CA VAL A 15 -9.63 -18.25 -47.27
C VAL A 15 -9.86 -18.86 -45.88
N THR A 16 -9.59 -20.14 -45.69
CA THR A 16 -9.73 -20.82 -44.40
C THR A 16 -8.71 -20.26 -43.35
N ILE A 17 -7.47 -20.02 -43.76
CA ILE A 17 -6.43 -19.44 -42.88
C ILE A 17 -6.78 -17.99 -42.49
N ILE A 18 -7.26 -17.18 -43.43
CA ILE A 18 -7.69 -15.81 -43.15
C ILE A 18 -8.91 -15.80 -42.24
N SER A 19 -9.87 -16.70 -42.44
CA SER A 19 -11.03 -16.84 -41.57
C SER A 19 -10.65 -17.28 -40.14
N LEU A 20 -9.71 -18.23 -40.01
CA LEU A 20 -9.20 -18.66 -38.72
C LEU A 20 -8.41 -17.57 -38.01
N PHE A 21 -7.64 -16.75 -38.74
CA PHE A 21 -6.91 -15.59 -38.19
C PHE A 21 -7.84 -14.47 -37.74
N LEU A 22 -8.94 -14.23 -38.45
CA LEU A 22 -9.99 -13.32 -38.02
C LEU A 22 -10.71 -13.80 -36.76
N LEU A 23 -11.02 -15.11 -36.66
CA LEU A 23 -11.66 -15.68 -35.47
C LEU A 23 -10.74 -15.63 -34.22
N LEU A 24 -9.42 -15.78 -34.40
CA LEU A 24 -8.44 -15.68 -33.32
C LEU A 24 -8.29 -14.24 -32.79
N ASN A 25 -8.56 -13.22 -33.59
CA ASN A 25 -8.46 -11.82 -33.16
C ASN A 25 -9.74 -11.30 -32.46
N PHE A 26 -10.85 -12.03 -32.49
CA PHE A 26 -12.07 -11.63 -31.80
C PHE A 26 -12.08 -11.91 -30.30
N ASN A 27 -11.10 -12.65 -29.76
CA ASN A 27 -11.03 -13.00 -28.34
C ASN A 27 -10.18 -12.06 -27.49
N LEU A 28 -9.72 -10.92 -27.99
CA LEU A 28 -8.85 -9.98 -27.28
C LEU A 28 -9.56 -8.73 -26.73
N THR A 29 -10.87 -8.68 -26.77
CA THR A 29 -11.60 -7.71 -25.93
C THR A 29 -11.92 -8.36 -24.60
N ASN A 30 -10.93 -8.55 -23.75
CA ASN A 30 -11.17 -8.70 -22.31
C ASN A 30 -11.81 -7.39 -21.84
N ALA A 31 -13.12 -7.33 -21.91
CA ALA A 31 -13.86 -6.34 -21.16
C ALA A 31 -13.54 -6.63 -19.69
N TYR A 32 -12.73 -5.79 -19.06
CA TYR A 32 -12.48 -5.87 -17.63
C TYR A 32 -13.83 -5.85 -16.91
N GLU A 33 -14.11 -6.91 -16.19
CA GLU A 33 -15.27 -6.94 -15.32
C GLU A 33 -15.04 -5.94 -14.17
N ILE A 34 -16.10 -5.32 -13.69
CA ILE A 34 -15.96 -4.31 -12.62
C ILE A 34 -15.25 -4.88 -11.39
N SER A 35 -15.39 -6.18 -11.13
CA SER A 35 -14.68 -6.93 -10.09
C SER A 35 -13.17 -6.90 -10.27
N ASP A 36 -12.68 -6.98 -11.51
CA ASP A 36 -11.24 -6.93 -11.82
C ASP A 36 -10.69 -5.52 -11.65
N LEU A 37 -11.47 -4.51 -12.03
CA LEU A 37 -11.11 -3.10 -11.82
C LEU A 37 -11.03 -2.78 -10.33
N ILE A 38 -11.93 -3.31 -9.50
CA ILE A 38 -11.89 -3.13 -8.05
C ILE A 38 -10.61 -3.76 -7.46
N LYS A 39 -10.23 -4.96 -7.90
CA LYS A 39 -8.99 -5.61 -7.45
C LYS A 39 -7.76 -4.79 -7.84
N ILE A 40 -7.70 -4.33 -9.09
CA ILE A 40 -6.61 -3.47 -9.57
C ILE A 40 -6.55 -2.16 -8.78
N LEU A 41 -7.70 -1.53 -8.49
CA LEU A 41 -7.78 -0.32 -7.69
C LEU A 41 -7.18 -0.55 -6.30
N ILE A 42 -7.60 -1.60 -5.60
CA ILE A 42 -7.13 -1.91 -4.25
C ILE A 42 -5.62 -2.24 -4.25
N ASP A 43 -5.12 -2.93 -5.28
CA ASP A 43 -3.73 -3.38 -5.35
C ASP A 43 -2.76 -2.30 -5.84
N LYS A 44 -3.20 -1.43 -6.74
CA LYS A 44 -2.36 -0.44 -7.43
C LYS A 44 -2.51 0.99 -6.95
N ASN A 45 -3.56 1.30 -6.18
CA ASN A 45 -3.78 2.67 -5.69
C ASN A 45 -2.78 3.01 -4.58
N GLU A 46 -2.12 4.16 -4.68
CA GLU A 46 -1.14 4.64 -3.70
C GLU A 46 -1.74 4.78 -2.29
N ASN A 47 -3.00 5.25 -2.19
CA ASN A 47 -3.70 5.35 -0.92
C ASN A 47 -3.93 3.97 -0.28
N SER A 48 -4.25 2.94 -1.10
CA SER A 48 -4.38 1.56 -0.59
C SER A 48 -3.05 0.99 -0.12
N SER A 49 -1.94 1.39 -0.74
CA SER A 49 -0.60 0.99 -0.31
C SER A 49 -0.21 1.67 1.01
N SER A 50 -0.60 2.94 1.22
CA SER A 50 -0.33 3.65 2.48
C SER A 50 -1.03 2.97 3.67
N PHE A 51 -2.22 2.41 3.49
CA PHE A 51 -2.94 1.72 4.57
C PHE A 51 -2.17 0.54 5.18
N LYS A 52 -1.33 -0.13 4.39
CA LYS A 52 -0.45 -1.20 4.91
C LYS A 52 0.63 -0.65 5.85
N TYR A 53 1.16 0.53 5.53
CA TYR A 53 2.14 1.19 6.40
C TYR A 53 1.48 1.75 7.65
N ASP A 54 0.25 2.26 7.54
CA ASP A 54 -0.52 2.73 8.68
C ASP A 54 -0.86 1.57 9.64
N ASP A 55 -1.20 0.38 9.12
CA ASP A 55 -1.39 -0.83 9.93
C ASP A 55 -0.11 -1.21 10.69
N LEU A 56 1.06 -1.14 10.04
CA LEU A 56 2.35 -1.40 10.70
C LEU A 56 2.68 -0.35 11.79
N ILE A 57 2.34 0.91 11.56
CA ILE A 57 2.51 1.98 12.56
C ILE A 57 1.61 1.72 13.77
N ASP A 58 0.35 1.32 13.54
CA ASP A 58 -0.58 0.98 14.61
C ASP A 58 -0.08 -0.21 15.45
N ASP A 59 0.52 -1.22 14.82
CA ASP A 59 1.13 -2.36 15.52
C ASP A 59 2.34 -1.92 16.36
N ILE A 60 3.21 -1.06 15.82
CA ILE A 60 4.37 -0.50 16.55
C ILE A 60 3.90 0.36 17.72
N ASP A 61 2.88 1.19 17.54
CA ASP A 61 2.32 2.02 18.60
C ASP A 61 1.74 1.16 19.73
N LEU A 62 1.08 0.05 19.38
CA LEU A 62 0.56 -0.91 20.34
C LEU A 62 1.69 -1.63 21.09
N GLU A 63 2.72 -2.07 20.39
CA GLU A 63 3.92 -2.67 20.98
C GLU A 63 4.59 -1.69 21.94
N ASN A 64 4.80 -0.44 21.55
CA ASN A 64 5.37 0.59 22.41
C ASN A 64 4.51 0.86 23.66
N ALA A 65 3.18 0.84 23.52
CA ALA A 65 2.26 1.00 24.64
C ALA A 65 2.30 -0.19 25.62
N THR A 66 2.65 -1.40 25.15
CA THR A 66 2.81 -2.60 25.99
C THR A 66 4.19 -2.69 26.62
N ASN A 67 5.22 -2.16 25.95
CA ASN A 67 6.63 -2.30 26.37
C ASN A 67 7.04 -1.38 27.53
N ILE A 68 6.12 -0.65 28.13
CA ILE A 68 6.38 0.29 29.24
C ILE A 68 7.04 -0.38 30.45
N TYR A 69 6.84 -1.69 30.61
CA TYR A 69 7.42 -2.49 31.70
C TYR A 69 8.75 -3.16 31.35
N ILE A 70 9.26 -2.96 30.12
CA ILE A 70 10.57 -3.44 29.72
C ILE A 70 11.63 -2.47 30.22
N PRO A 71 12.70 -2.94 30.90
CA PRO A 71 13.79 -2.08 31.33
C PRO A 71 14.45 -1.40 30.13
N GLN A 72 14.56 -0.09 30.17
CA GLN A 72 15.35 0.69 29.22
C GLN A 72 16.81 0.67 29.71
N ILE A 73 17.71 0.22 28.83
CA ILE A 73 19.15 0.17 29.10
C ILE A 73 19.82 1.27 28.27
N ASP A 74 20.42 2.22 28.95
CA ASP A 74 21.14 3.33 28.36
C ASP A 74 22.64 3.21 28.65
N TYR A 75 23.45 3.41 27.62
CA TYR A 75 24.91 3.55 27.76
C TYR A 75 25.31 4.97 27.39
N SER A 76 26.01 5.66 28.29
CA SER A 76 26.58 6.96 28.03
C SER A 76 28.09 6.98 28.26
N TYR A 77 28.81 7.61 27.34
CA TYR A 77 30.22 7.88 27.42
C TYR A 77 30.44 9.40 27.44
N SER A 78 31.13 9.90 28.46
CA SER A 78 31.48 11.31 28.60
C SER A 78 32.98 11.49 28.76
N LEU A 79 33.59 12.34 27.90
CA LEU A 79 34.96 12.76 28.02
C LEU A 79 34.98 14.25 28.40
N THR A 80 35.49 14.56 29.57
CA THR A 80 35.63 15.94 30.05
C THR A 80 37.11 16.32 30.15
N ASN A 81 37.49 17.31 29.35
CA ASN A 81 38.83 17.90 29.38
C ASN A 81 38.77 19.28 30.05
N ASN A 82 39.18 19.37 31.31
CA ASN A 82 39.28 20.65 32.01
C ASN A 82 40.71 21.14 31.98
N SER A 83 40.97 22.23 31.26
CA SER A 83 42.22 22.98 31.31
C SER A 83 42.04 24.22 32.19
N THR A 84 42.62 24.24 33.38
CA THR A 84 42.64 25.43 34.22
C THR A 84 43.88 26.22 33.92
N SER A 85 43.72 27.44 33.36
CA SER A 85 44.82 28.38 33.04
C SER A 85 45.04 29.25 34.25
N ALA A 86 45.86 28.85 35.17
CA ALA A 86 46.56 29.67 36.14
C ALA A 86 47.76 28.89 36.66
N ASP A 87 48.91 29.17 36.07
CA ASP A 87 50.28 28.93 36.54
C ASP A 87 50.71 27.52 37.01
N THR A 88 49.84 26.52 36.94
CA THR A 88 50.17 25.12 37.10
C THR A 88 49.36 24.28 36.11
N THR A 89 50.04 23.76 35.09
CA THR A 89 49.47 22.87 34.08
C THR A 89 49.05 21.53 34.68
N SER A 90 47.87 21.44 35.22
CA SER A 90 47.21 20.14 35.46
C SER A 90 46.03 20.01 34.52
N THR A 91 46.19 19.31 33.43
CA THR A 91 45.08 18.88 32.58
C THR A 91 44.42 17.67 33.24
N ILE A 92 43.25 17.86 33.79
CA ILE A 92 42.45 16.71 34.32
C ILE A 92 41.59 16.20 33.17
N ASN A 93 41.97 15.07 32.62
CA ASN A 93 41.13 14.33 31.67
C ASN A 93 40.26 13.35 32.49
N SER A 94 38.97 13.56 32.52
CA SER A 94 38.03 12.65 33.13
C SER A 94 37.28 11.88 32.06
N ASN A 95 37.28 10.56 32.16
CA ASN A 95 36.58 9.65 31.28
C ASN A 95 35.54 8.89 32.14
N THR A 96 34.28 9.08 31.80
CA THR A 96 33.18 8.44 32.54
C THR A 96 32.35 7.58 31.59
N ASN A 97 32.23 6.30 31.95
CA ASN A 97 31.33 5.35 31.29
C ASN A 97 30.19 5.04 32.25
N THR A 98 28.98 5.24 31.80
CA THR A 98 27.78 4.96 32.63
C THR A 98 26.87 4.02 31.88
N ILE A 99 26.48 2.92 32.53
CA ILE A 99 25.40 2.03 32.10
C ILE A 99 24.26 2.22 33.10
N SER A 100 23.12 2.62 32.63
CA SER A 100 21.91 2.75 33.45
C SER A 100 20.80 1.84 32.94
N ALA A 101 20.06 1.24 33.86
CA ALA A 101 18.86 0.47 33.56
C ALA A 101 17.69 1.11 34.33
N THR A 102 16.69 1.57 33.60
CA THR A 102 15.51 2.22 34.16
C THR A 102 14.28 1.41 33.83
N MET A 103 13.46 1.12 34.83
CA MET A 103 12.21 0.40 34.66
C MET A 103 11.09 1.11 35.41
N ASN A 104 9.97 1.31 34.74
CA ASN A 104 8.79 1.87 35.36
C ASN A 104 7.97 0.77 36.03
N LEU A 105 7.96 0.74 37.37
CA LEU A 105 7.24 -0.29 38.12
C LEU A 105 5.75 0.02 38.28
N TYR A 106 5.42 1.29 38.50
CA TYR A 106 4.05 1.76 38.68
C TYR A 106 3.95 3.27 38.43
N ASN A 107 2.96 3.69 37.66
CA ASN A 107 2.72 5.11 37.33
C ASN A 107 1.24 5.51 37.53
N GLY A 108 0.60 4.99 38.58
CA GLY A 108 -0.78 5.35 38.92
C GLY A 108 -1.82 4.86 37.93
N GLY A 109 -1.53 3.81 37.14
CA GLY A 109 -2.46 3.27 36.13
C GLY A 109 -2.38 3.98 34.77
N PHE A 110 -1.52 4.99 34.62
CA PHE A 110 -1.37 5.73 33.36
C PHE A 110 -1.00 4.81 32.18
N SER A 111 -0.12 3.83 32.40
CA SER A 111 0.27 2.86 31.37
C SER A 111 -0.92 2.06 30.84
N GLN A 112 -1.80 1.60 31.74
CA GLN A 112 -3.00 0.85 31.34
C GLN A 112 -3.98 1.71 30.54
N LEU A 113 -4.18 2.96 30.98
CA LEU A 113 -5.02 3.92 30.25
C LEU A 113 -4.43 4.26 28.87
N ASN A 114 -3.12 4.42 28.77
CA ASN A 114 -2.43 4.68 27.52
C ASN A 114 -2.57 3.49 26.55
N LEU A 115 -2.42 2.24 27.04
CA LEU A 115 -2.65 1.05 26.25
C LEU A 115 -4.09 0.98 25.72
N LEU A 116 -5.08 1.19 26.59
CA LEU A 116 -6.49 1.20 26.21
C LEU A 116 -6.79 2.31 25.18
N ALA A 117 -6.24 3.50 25.38
CA ALA A 117 -6.39 4.62 24.45
C ALA A 117 -5.77 4.31 23.09
N THR A 118 -4.59 3.70 23.06
CA THR A 118 -3.92 3.26 21.81
C THR A 118 -4.75 2.21 21.09
N GLN A 119 -5.24 1.18 21.80
CA GLN A 119 -6.12 0.17 21.21
C GLN A 119 -7.38 0.78 20.59
N THR A 120 -8.04 1.68 21.33
CA THR A 120 -9.26 2.35 20.85
C THR A 120 -8.99 3.24 19.65
N ARG A 121 -7.86 3.96 19.64
CA ARG A 121 -7.42 4.77 18.52
C ARG A 121 -7.15 3.93 17.27
N ASN A 122 -6.43 2.81 17.41
CA ASN A 122 -6.12 1.91 16.30
C ASN A 122 -7.40 1.31 15.71
N GLN A 123 -8.37 0.90 16.54
CA GLN A 123 -9.69 0.47 16.06
C GLN A 123 -10.42 1.58 15.27
N ALA A 124 -10.37 2.82 15.74
CA ALA A 124 -10.99 3.93 15.02
C ALA A 124 -10.32 4.17 13.65
N TYR A 125 -8.99 4.04 13.58
CA TYR A 125 -8.26 4.13 12.31
C TYR A 125 -8.59 2.98 11.35
N ASP A 126 -8.79 1.75 11.83
CA ASP A 126 -9.25 0.63 11.01
C ASP A 126 -10.60 0.91 10.34
N TYR A 127 -11.56 1.44 11.11
CA TYR A 127 -12.85 1.85 10.56
C TYR A 127 -12.70 2.97 9.53
N LEU A 128 -11.83 3.95 9.79
CA LEU A 128 -11.57 5.05 8.86
C LEU A 128 -10.95 4.54 7.56
N ARG A 129 -9.95 3.65 7.62
CA ARG A 129 -9.32 3.02 6.44
C ARG A 129 -10.34 2.21 5.64
N THR A 130 -11.18 1.45 6.31
CA THR A 130 -12.27 0.70 5.66
C THR A 130 -13.22 1.65 4.93
N TYR A 131 -13.66 2.71 5.58
CA TYR A 131 -14.52 3.72 4.97
C TYR A 131 -13.86 4.39 3.74
N GLN A 132 -12.57 4.72 3.83
CA GLN A 132 -11.83 5.29 2.70
C GLN A 132 -11.72 4.31 1.52
N LYS A 133 -11.50 3.02 1.78
CA LYS A 133 -11.54 1.98 0.73
C LYS A 133 -12.90 1.90 0.05
N GLU A 134 -13.98 1.95 0.82
CA GLU A 134 -15.35 1.94 0.29
C GLU A 134 -15.65 3.18 -0.56
N LEU A 135 -15.15 4.36 -0.18
CA LEU A 135 -15.26 5.58 -0.99
C LEU A 135 -14.56 5.43 -2.33
N LEU A 136 -13.34 4.91 -2.36
CA LEU A 136 -12.60 4.66 -3.61
C LEU A 136 -13.34 3.68 -4.52
N ILE A 137 -13.91 2.62 -3.97
CA ILE A 137 -14.73 1.66 -4.73
C ILE A 137 -15.97 2.34 -5.29
N LYS A 138 -16.65 3.15 -4.49
CA LYS A 138 -17.84 3.91 -4.94
C LYS A 138 -17.50 4.86 -6.08
N GLU A 139 -16.38 5.57 -6.01
CA GLU A 139 -15.93 6.46 -7.08
C GLU A 139 -15.62 5.68 -8.37
N LEU A 140 -14.97 4.53 -8.27
CA LEU A 140 -14.72 3.64 -9.40
C LEU A 140 -16.04 3.19 -10.05
N ILE A 141 -17.01 2.74 -9.26
CA ILE A 141 -18.31 2.28 -9.75
C ILE A 141 -19.05 3.42 -10.47
N ASN A 142 -19.05 4.62 -9.90
CA ASN A 142 -19.66 5.79 -10.53
C ASN A 142 -18.97 6.15 -11.85
N GLY A 143 -17.65 6.14 -11.89
CA GLY A 143 -16.87 6.36 -13.11
C GLY A 143 -17.16 5.33 -14.19
N TYR A 144 -17.23 4.06 -13.81
CA TYR A 144 -17.56 2.96 -14.72
C TYR A 144 -18.97 3.09 -15.30
N ASN A 145 -19.97 3.39 -14.47
CA ASN A 145 -21.35 3.60 -14.92
C ASN A 145 -21.46 4.80 -15.86
N ASN A 146 -20.76 5.89 -15.57
CA ASN A 146 -20.71 7.06 -16.45
C ASN A 146 -20.08 6.71 -17.81
N LEU A 147 -18.99 5.95 -17.81
CA LEU A 147 -18.36 5.49 -19.06
C LEU A 147 -19.31 4.61 -19.88
N GLN A 148 -20.00 3.66 -19.25
CA GLN A 148 -21.01 2.82 -19.92
C GLN A 148 -22.12 3.68 -20.55
N GLY A 149 -22.63 4.67 -19.81
CA GLY A 149 -23.64 5.60 -20.32
C GLY A 149 -23.17 6.38 -21.55
N LEU A 150 -21.91 6.83 -21.56
CA LEU A 150 -21.33 7.52 -22.72
C LEU A 150 -21.15 6.60 -23.94
N VAL A 151 -20.74 5.35 -23.71
CA VAL A 151 -20.61 4.34 -24.78
C VAL A 151 -21.95 4.04 -25.42
N LEU A 152 -23.00 3.84 -24.62
CA LEU A 152 -24.37 3.62 -25.10
C LEU A 152 -24.90 4.83 -25.86
N LYS A 153 -24.69 6.05 -25.36
CA LYS A 153 -25.08 7.28 -26.03
C LYS A 153 -24.41 7.43 -27.41
N LYS A 154 -23.10 7.12 -27.49
CA LYS A 154 -22.35 7.14 -28.74
C LYS A 154 -22.87 6.09 -29.74
N ALA A 155 -23.18 4.87 -29.28
CA ALA A 155 -23.76 3.82 -30.11
C ALA A 155 -25.11 4.22 -30.68
N ASN A 156 -25.99 4.80 -29.85
CA ASN A 156 -27.31 5.28 -30.29
C ASN A 156 -27.22 6.44 -31.30
N GLN A 157 -26.28 7.36 -31.12
CA GLN A 157 -26.06 8.44 -32.07
C GLN A 157 -25.60 7.92 -33.46
N LYS A 158 -24.75 6.86 -33.45
CA LYS A 158 -24.27 6.25 -34.70
C LYS A 158 -25.38 5.51 -35.46
N ASN A 159 -26.35 4.97 -34.73
CA ASN A 159 -27.49 4.23 -35.35
C ASN A 159 -28.60 5.18 -35.86
N ASN A 160 -28.59 6.47 -35.49
CA ASN A 160 -29.56 7.47 -35.88
C ASN A 160 -29.10 8.36 -37.08
N ILE A 161 -27.97 8.05 -37.70
CA ILE A 161 -27.43 8.66 -38.93
C ILE A 161 -27.54 7.63 -40.06
#